data_9ed099a4f06ea20ee1e03130c0fadcc2
#
_entry.id   9ed099a4f06ea20ee1e03130c0fadcc2
#
_cell.length_a   1.000
_cell.length_b   1.000
_cell.length_c   1.000
_cell.angle_alpha   90.00
_cell.angle_beta   90.00
_cell.angle_gamma   90.00
#
_symmetry.space_group_name_H-M   'P 1'
#
loop_
_entity.id
_entity.type
_entity.pdbx_description
1 polymer ?
#
loop_
_entity_poly.entity_id
_entity_poly.type
_entity_poly.pdbx_seq_one_letter_code
_entity_poly.pdbx_strand_id
1 'polypeptide(L)'
;MMPLSGFGPHEPALTHEHVYDISKTVLNESFDRFEINGYNYSNNEVWDVLLYASANRLSIKGTCESLDDAPSYNWIYTVLKEEMFETASVDMLEQQANAALKEGFPKRLSQRRQKLAIDLVLIPYYGDETTIGIYRSQAKNSTTKFFCYASAYLINKNKRVTVCFTYVRPQDTLLDVLVRLLKRVQTLKIRLKRLYLDRGFAQVENCS
;
A
#
# COMPACT_ATOMS: atom_id res chain seq x y z
N MET A 1 -21.02 -11.32 0.80
CA MET A 1 -19.81 -11.78 1.52
C MET A 1 -19.51 -13.20 1.13
N MET A 2 -18.69 -13.44 0.09
CA MET A 2 -18.29 -14.79 -0.29
C MET A 2 -17.09 -15.21 0.57
N PRO A 3 -17.12 -16.35 1.22
CA PRO A 3 -15.97 -16.85 1.95
C PRO A 3 -14.91 -17.34 0.98
N LEU A 4 -13.70 -16.76 1.03
CA LEU A 4 -12.50 -17.34 0.42
C LEU A 4 -12.08 -18.59 1.20
N SER A 5 -12.96 -19.59 1.24
CA SER A 5 -12.67 -20.87 1.89
C SER A 5 -12.36 -21.91 0.82
N GLY A 6 -11.17 -22.42 0.87
CA GLY A 6 -10.85 -23.74 0.35
C GLY A 6 -9.95 -23.76 -0.87
N PHE A 7 -8.64 -23.59 -0.71
CA PHE A 7 -7.69 -24.11 -1.66
C PHE A 7 -7.34 -25.56 -1.31
N GLY A 8 -8.16 -26.49 -1.81
CA GLY A 8 -7.87 -27.92 -1.83
C GLY A 8 -6.85 -28.26 -2.94
N PRO A 9 -6.32 -29.49 -3.00
CA PRO A 9 -5.28 -29.90 -3.96
C PRO A 9 -5.71 -29.85 -5.43
N HIS A 10 -6.93 -29.47 -5.77
CA HIS A 10 -7.48 -29.38 -7.13
C HIS A 10 -8.11 -28.02 -7.48
N GLU A 11 -7.83 -26.97 -6.69
CA GLU A 11 -8.32 -25.65 -7.07
C GLU A 11 -7.53 -25.10 -8.25
N PRO A 12 -8.21 -24.53 -9.27
CA PRO A 12 -7.53 -23.91 -10.40
C PRO A 12 -6.62 -22.78 -9.91
N ALA A 13 -5.44 -22.68 -10.50
CA ALA A 13 -4.53 -21.58 -10.21
C ALA A 13 -5.26 -20.25 -10.47
N LEU A 14 -5.10 -19.27 -9.56
CA LEU A 14 -5.60 -17.92 -9.76
C LEU A 14 -5.06 -17.38 -11.08
N THR A 15 -5.95 -17.00 -11.99
CA THR A 15 -5.58 -16.29 -13.22
C THR A 15 -5.30 -14.82 -12.91
N HIS A 16 -4.67 -14.10 -13.84
CA HIS A 16 -4.48 -12.66 -13.74
C HIS A 16 -5.81 -11.91 -13.63
N GLU A 17 -6.82 -12.36 -14.36
CA GLU A 17 -8.18 -11.83 -14.32
C GLU A 17 -8.80 -11.97 -12.92
N HIS A 18 -8.74 -13.16 -12.31
CA HIS A 18 -9.22 -13.35 -10.94
C HIS A 18 -8.51 -12.43 -9.94
N VAL A 19 -7.19 -12.23 -10.07
CA VAL A 19 -6.44 -11.33 -9.19
C VAL A 19 -6.89 -9.88 -9.41
N TYR A 20 -7.11 -9.49 -10.65
CA TYR A 20 -7.57 -8.16 -11.01
C TYR A 20 -8.97 -7.88 -10.43
N ASP A 21 -9.95 -8.78 -10.66
CA ASP A 21 -11.32 -8.64 -10.17
C ASP A 21 -11.38 -8.54 -8.64
N ILE A 22 -10.63 -9.41 -7.95
CA ILE A 22 -10.52 -9.37 -6.49
C ILE A 22 -9.93 -8.04 -6.03
N SER A 23 -8.86 -7.58 -6.69
CA SER A 23 -8.19 -6.31 -6.33
C SER A 23 -9.12 -5.12 -6.51
N LYS A 24 -9.86 -5.08 -7.61
CA LYS A 24 -10.83 -4.03 -7.93
C LYS A 24 -11.99 -4.00 -6.93
N THR A 25 -12.53 -5.17 -6.59
CA THR A 25 -13.57 -5.32 -5.56
C THR A 25 -13.08 -4.78 -4.21
N VAL A 26 -11.89 -5.21 -3.78
CA VAL A 26 -11.29 -4.77 -2.51
C VAL A 26 -11.06 -3.25 -2.49
N LEU A 27 -10.60 -2.66 -3.59
CA LEU A 27 -10.40 -1.22 -3.69
C LEU A 27 -11.73 -0.47 -3.59
N ASN A 28 -12.76 -0.87 -4.32
CA ASN A 28 -14.08 -0.25 -4.25
C ASN A 28 -14.68 -0.31 -2.84
N GLU A 29 -14.56 -1.46 -2.16
CA GLU A 29 -15.06 -1.63 -0.78
C GLU A 29 -14.25 -0.82 0.24
N SER A 30 -12.94 -0.69 0.03
CA SER A 30 -12.05 0.00 0.98
C SER A 30 -12.02 1.51 0.79
N PHE A 31 -12.34 1.99 -0.39
CA PHE A 31 -12.41 3.41 -0.75
C PHE A 31 -13.86 3.81 -1.08
N ASP A 32 -14.78 3.43 -0.21
CA ASP A 32 -16.23 3.63 -0.36
C ASP A 32 -16.67 5.10 -0.51
N ARG A 33 -15.85 6.03 -0.01
CA ARG A 33 -16.07 7.47 -0.12
C ARG A 33 -15.48 8.11 -1.37
N PHE A 34 -14.75 7.34 -2.15
CA PHE A 34 -14.18 7.80 -3.39
C PHE A 34 -15.23 7.58 -4.49
N GLU A 35 -16.10 8.56 -4.68
CA GLU A 35 -17.13 8.53 -5.70
C GLU A 35 -16.81 9.54 -6.80
N ILE A 36 -16.55 9.04 -7.98
CA ILE A 36 -16.38 9.85 -9.17
C ILE A 36 -17.71 9.92 -9.90
N ASN A 37 -18.31 11.08 -9.87
CA ASN A 37 -19.54 11.39 -10.61
C ASN A 37 -19.20 12.03 -11.97
N GLY A 38 -18.45 11.33 -12.80
CA GLY A 38 -18.09 11.79 -14.14
C GLY A 38 -19.10 11.34 -15.20
N TYR A 39 -19.23 12.14 -16.28
CA TYR A 39 -20.14 11.81 -17.37
C TYR A 39 -19.73 10.56 -18.16
N ASN A 40 -18.42 10.26 -18.24
CA ASN A 40 -17.91 9.18 -19.10
C ASN A 40 -17.12 8.11 -18.33
N TYR A 41 -16.64 8.40 -17.13
CA TYR A 41 -15.76 7.53 -16.36
C TYR A 41 -16.19 7.47 -14.90
N SER A 42 -15.92 6.34 -14.26
CA SER A 42 -16.24 6.05 -12.85
C SER A 42 -14.98 5.68 -12.06
N ASN A 43 -15.14 5.31 -10.81
CA ASN A 43 -14.04 4.76 -9.99
C ASN A 43 -13.36 3.57 -10.64
N ASN A 44 -14.11 2.79 -11.41
CA ASN A 44 -13.60 1.57 -12.04
C ASN A 44 -12.44 1.85 -12.99
N GLU A 45 -12.58 2.86 -13.85
CA GLU A 45 -11.53 3.22 -14.80
C GLU A 45 -10.29 3.79 -14.09
N VAL A 46 -10.47 4.47 -12.96
CA VAL A 46 -9.34 4.93 -12.15
C VAL A 46 -8.59 3.74 -11.56
N TRP A 47 -9.33 2.77 -11.00
CA TRP A 47 -8.71 1.54 -10.46
C TRP A 47 -8.02 0.74 -11.56
N ASP A 48 -8.60 0.66 -12.76
CA ASP A 48 -7.99 -0.02 -13.90
C ASP A 48 -6.63 0.57 -14.25
N VAL A 49 -6.56 1.90 -14.34
CA VAL A 49 -5.30 2.60 -14.60
C VAL A 49 -4.29 2.38 -13.47
N LEU A 50 -4.70 2.49 -12.21
CA LEU A 50 -3.79 2.35 -11.07
C LEU A 50 -3.30 0.90 -10.89
N LEU A 51 -4.17 -0.09 -11.05
CA LEU A 51 -3.82 -1.50 -10.98
C LEU A 51 -2.88 -1.89 -12.12
N TYR A 52 -3.17 -1.46 -13.35
CA TYR A 52 -2.32 -1.74 -14.50
C TYR A 52 -0.95 -1.06 -14.38
N ALA A 53 -0.93 0.22 -13.96
CA ALA A 53 0.31 0.95 -13.68
C ALA A 53 1.19 0.23 -12.66
N SER A 54 0.58 -0.21 -11.55
CA SER A 54 1.26 -0.92 -10.47
C SER A 54 1.81 -2.27 -10.92
N ALA A 55 1.02 -3.07 -11.63
CA ALA A 55 1.40 -4.39 -12.12
C ALA A 55 2.54 -4.33 -13.14
N ASN A 56 2.53 -3.34 -14.02
CA ASN A 56 3.49 -3.20 -15.11
C ASN A 56 4.63 -2.20 -14.82
N ARG A 57 4.64 -1.57 -13.63
CA ARG A 57 5.63 -0.55 -13.24
C ARG A 57 5.69 0.65 -14.20
N LEU A 58 4.53 1.05 -14.69
CA LEU A 58 4.36 2.19 -15.58
C LEU A 58 3.98 3.45 -14.80
N SER A 59 4.21 4.61 -15.41
CA SER A 59 3.58 5.85 -14.96
C SER A 59 2.10 5.87 -15.32
N ILE A 60 1.28 6.69 -14.64
CA ILE A 60 -0.13 6.89 -15.00
C ILE A 60 -0.26 7.29 -16.48
N LYS A 61 0.60 8.22 -16.94
CA LYS A 61 0.63 8.63 -18.35
C LYS A 61 0.87 7.44 -19.29
N GLY A 62 1.95 6.69 -19.05
CA GLY A 62 2.28 5.52 -19.88
C GLY A 62 1.20 4.45 -19.86
N THR A 63 0.48 4.31 -18.74
CA THR A 63 -0.65 3.39 -18.63
C THR A 63 -1.83 3.84 -19.49
N CYS A 64 -2.23 5.12 -19.39
CA CYS A 64 -3.33 5.65 -20.21
C CYS A 64 -3.03 5.59 -21.72
N GLU A 65 -1.74 5.67 -22.10
CA GLU A 65 -1.30 5.52 -23.49
C GLU A 65 -1.26 4.05 -23.95
N SER A 66 -1.27 3.09 -23.01
CA SER A 66 -1.16 1.65 -23.29
C SER A 66 -2.49 0.90 -23.23
N LEU A 67 -3.49 1.46 -22.58
CA LEU A 67 -4.82 0.87 -22.44
C LEU A 67 -5.76 1.46 -23.48
N ASP A 68 -6.51 0.59 -24.15
CA ASP A 68 -7.63 1.00 -25.01
C ASP A 68 -8.74 1.60 -24.13
N ASP A 69 -9.38 2.67 -24.59
CA ASP A 69 -10.50 3.35 -23.92
C ASP A 69 -10.18 3.90 -22.51
N ALA A 70 -8.90 4.05 -22.16
CA ALA A 70 -8.53 4.65 -20.88
C ALA A 70 -8.85 6.15 -20.85
N PRO A 71 -9.18 6.70 -19.66
CA PRO A 71 -9.24 8.14 -19.46
C PRO A 71 -7.91 8.81 -19.79
N SER A 72 -7.96 10.11 -20.14
CA SER A 72 -6.72 10.85 -20.30
C SER A 72 -5.97 10.92 -18.96
N TYR A 73 -4.64 10.90 -19.01
CA TYR A 73 -3.82 10.98 -17.79
C TYR A 73 -4.07 12.29 -17.02
N ASN A 74 -4.38 13.39 -17.71
CA ASN A 74 -4.72 14.66 -17.06
C ASN A 74 -6.00 14.52 -16.24
N TRP A 75 -7.02 13.85 -16.78
CA TRP A 75 -8.26 13.59 -16.06
C TRP A 75 -8.01 12.73 -14.81
N ILE A 76 -7.22 11.65 -14.93
CA ILE A 76 -6.84 10.81 -13.78
C ILE A 76 -6.14 11.65 -12.70
N TYR A 77 -5.17 12.50 -13.07
CA TYR A 77 -4.50 13.36 -12.08
C TYR A 77 -5.45 14.37 -11.43
N THR A 78 -6.37 14.95 -12.19
CA THR A 78 -7.37 15.88 -11.64
C THR A 78 -8.26 15.18 -10.62
N VAL A 79 -8.81 14.02 -10.98
CA VAL A 79 -9.67 13.24 -10.10
C VAL A 79 -8.93 12.78 -8.84
N LEU A 80 -7.71 12.24 -8.97
CA LEU A 80 -6.92 11.85 -7.82
C LEU A 80 -6.61 13.04 -6.91
N LYS A 81 -6.36 14.22 -7.47
CA LYS A 81 -6.09 15.42 -6.70
C LYS A 81 -7.34 15.91 -5.98
N GLU A 82 -8.42 16.11 -6.69
CA GLU A 82 -9.65 16.74 -6.17
C GLU A 82 -10.41 15.81 -5.22
N GLU A 83 -10.61 14.56 -5.62
CA GLU A 83 -11.44 13.63 -4.86
C GLU A 83 -10.66 12.85 -3.79
N MET A 84 -9.40 12.56 -4.03
CA MET A 84 -8.62 11.74 -3.11
C MET A 84 -7.68 12.55 -2.21
N PHE A 85 -6.95 13.52 -2.75
CA PHE A 85 -5.92 14.23 -1.98
C PHE A 85 -6.39 15.53 -1.34
N GLU A 86 -7.37 16.24 -1.91
CA GLU A 86 -7.90 17.46 -1.32
C GLU A 86 -8.99 17.17 -0.26
N THR A 87 -9.70 16.04 -0.41
CA THR A 87 -10.80 15.67 0.49
C THR A 87 -10.38 14.72 1.60
N ALA A 88 -9.29 13.95 1.39
CA ALA A 88 -8.84 12.93 2.32
C ALA A 88 -7.53 13.32 3.02
N SER A 89 -7.47 13.15 4.33
CA SER A 89 -6.20 13.22 5.05
C SER A 89 -5.33 11.99 4.74
N VAL A 90 -3.99 12.16 4.85
CA VAL A 90 -3.04 11.03 4.71
C VAL A 90 -3.40 9.88 5.67
N ASP A 91 -3.88 10.20 6.88
CA ASP A 91 -4.28 9.18 7.86
C ASP A 91 -5.52 8.40 7.40
N MET A 92 -6.46 9.04 6.76
CA MET A 92 -7.65 8.38 6.20
C MET A 92 -7.27 7.46 5.04
N LEU A 93 -6.45 7.92 4.09
CA LEU A 93 -5.96 7.10 2.98
C LEU A 93 -5.14 5.90 3.49
N GLU A 94 -4.29 6.11 4.50
CA GLU A 94 -3.53 5.04 5.14
C GLU A 94 -4.46 4.01 5.79
N GLN A 95 -5.51 4.46 6.45
CA GLN A 95 -6.50 3.58 7.08
C GLN A 95 -7.25 2.74 6.05
N GLN A 96 -7.72 3.36 4.96
CA GLN A 96 -8.44 2.68 3.88
C GLN A 96 -7.54 1.65 3.19
N ALA A 97 -6.32 2.01 2.84
CA ALA A 97 -5.38 1.08 2.22
C ALA A 97 -5.00 -0.10 3.15
N ASN A 98 -4.87 0.14 4.47
CA ASN A 98 -4.67 -0.96 5.43
C ASN A 98 -5.94 -1.81 5.61
N ALA A 99 -7.14 -1.25 5.45
CA ALA A 99 -8.38 -2.01 5.42
C ALA A 99 -8.40 -2.97 4.22
N ALA A 100 -8.00 -2.49 3.03
CA ALA A 100 -7.84 -3.32 1.84
C ALA A 100 -6.84 -4.48 2.05
N LEU A 101 -5.68 -4.20 2.63
CA LEU A 101 -4.68 -5.23 2.94
C LEU A 101 -5.22 -6.26 3.95
N LYS A 102 -6.02 -5.82 4.93
CA LYS A 102 -6.64 -6.70 5.91
C LYS A 102 -7.71 -7.61 5.28
N GLU A 103 -8.52 -7.07 4.38
CA GLU A 103 -9.55 -7.86 3.69
C GLU A 103 -8.92 -8.92 2.78
N GLY A 104 -7.89 -8.56 2.02
CA GLY A 104 -7.12 -9.50 1.20
C GLY A 104 -6.21 -10.45 1.98
N PHE A 105 -6.15 -10.36 3.34
CA PHE A 105 -5.22 -11.17 4.12
C PHE A 105 -5.68 -12.63 4.26
N PRO A 106 -4.87 -13.62 3.82
CA PRO A 106 -5.25 -15.02 3.90
C PRO A 106 -5.35 -15.50 5.35
N LYS A 107 -6.56 -15.82 5.83
CA LYS A 107 -6.84 -16.27 7.23
C LYS A 107 -5.94 -17.42 7.68
N ARG A 108 -5.55 -18.33 6.77
CA ARG A 108 -4.62 -19.44 7.06
C ARG A 108 -3.25 -18.98 7.57
N LEU A 109 -2.82 -17.76 7.23
CA LEU A 109 -1.54 -17.23 7.69
C LEU A 109 -1.57 -16.81 9.16
N SER A 110 -2.72 -16.46 9.72
CA SER A 110 -2.88 -16.17 11.15
C SER A 110 -2.83 -17.42 12.04
N GLN A 111 -3.10 -18.59 11.48
CA GLN A 111 -3.16 -19.86 12.24
C GLN A 111 -1.77 -20.39 12.64
N ARG A 112 -0.71 -19.97 11.97
CA ARG A 112 0.66 -20.42 12.22
C ARG A 112 1.55 -19.28 12.70
N ARG A 113 2.62 -19.61 13.44
CA ARG A 113 3.63 -18.62 13.81
C ARG A 113 4.38 -18.14 12.58
N GLN A 114 4.40 -16.83 12.35
CA GLN A 114 4.95 -16.19 11.17
C GLN A 114 6.28 -15.48 11.47
N LYS A 115 7.08 -15.31 10.42
CA LYS A 115 8.24 -14.40 10.40
C LYS A 115 7.76 -13.08 9.82
N LEU A 116 7.87 -12.00 10.57
CA LEU A 116 7.53 -10.64 10.13
C LEU A 116 8.83 -9.88 9.86
N ALA A 117 8.86 -9.14 8.78
CA ALA A 117 9.90 -8.15 8.55
C ALA A 117 9.28 -6.76 8.41
N ILE A 118 10.00 -5.76 8.89
CA ILE A 118 9.65 -4.34 8.75
C ILE A 118 10.77 -3.65 8.01
N ASP A 119 10.41 -2.90 6.98
CA ASP A 119 11.31 -2.22 6.07
C ASP A 119 10.84 -0.79 5.81
N LEU A 120 11.79 0.13 5.59
CA LEU A 120 11.53 1.50 5.20
C LEU A 120 11.57 1.62 3.68
N VAL A 121 10.52 2.18 3.11
CA VAL A 121 10.40 2.44 1.68
C VAL A 121 10.53 3.94 1.45
N LEU A 122 11.60 4.34 0.78
CA LEU A 122 11.87 5.73 0.40
C LEU A 122 11.49 5.93 -1.07
N ILE A 123 10.47 6.73 -1.32
CA ILE A 123 10.03 7.11 -2.66
C ILE A 123 10.65 8.48 -2.97
N PRO A 124 11.57 8.59 -3.96
CA PRO A 124 12.21 9.84 -4.29
C PRO A 124 11.20 10.92 -4.68
N TYR A 125 11.41 12.12 -4.17
CA TYR A 125 10.61 13.29 -4.50
C TYR A 125 11.50 14.40 -5.06
N TYR A 126 11.09 14.98 -6.17
CA TYR A 126 11.85 16.00 -6.90
C TYR A 126 11.13 17.34 -6.95
N GLY A 127 9.97 17.45 -6.29
CA GLY A 127 9.17 18.67 -6.28
C GLY A 127 9.62 19.69 -5.23
N ASP A 128 8.68 20.59 -4.88
CA ASP A 128 8.90 21.72 -3.99
C ASP A 128 9.32 21.27 -2.57
N GLU A 129 10.23 22.02 -1.96
CA GLU A 129 10.72 21.77 -0.59
C GLU A 129 9.67 22.03 0.48
N THR A 130 8.68 22.86 0.17
CA THR A 130 7.58 23.20 1.08
C THR A 130 6.49 22.14 1.14
N THR A 131 6.57 21.10 0.30
CA THR A 131 5.58 20.02 0.29
C THR A 131 5.51 19.33 1.65
N ILE A 132 4.30 19.28 2.20
CA ILE A 132 4.05 18.68 3.52
C ILE A 132 4.38 17.17 3.46
N GLY A 133 5.03 16.69 4.52
CA GLY A 133 5.27 15.27 4.69
C GLY A 133 6.55 14.75 4.04
N ILE A 134 7.42 15.61 3.55
CA ILE A 134 8.70 15.20 2.99
C ILE A 134 9.64 14.74 4.11
N TYR A 135 10.12 13.52 3.99
CA TYR A 135 11.16 12.92 4.82
C TYR A 135 12.53 13.23 4.20
N ARG A 136 13.46 13.71 5.00
CA ARG A 136 14.83 14.00 4.55
C ARG A 136 15.76 12.87 4.99
N SER A 137 16.56 12.38 4.06
CA SER A 137 17.54 11.32 4.29
C SER A 137 18.81 11.58 3.49
N GLN A 138 19.81 10.72 3.66
CA GLN A 138 21.00 10.75 2.83
C GLN A 138 20.63 10.72 1.34
N ALA A 139 21.41 11.41 0.51
CA ALA A 139 21.16 11.49 -0.92
C ALA A 139 21.06 10.11 -1.56
N LYS A 140 19.95 9.84 -2.23
CA LYS A 140 19.70 8.63 -3.00
C LYS A 140 18.91 9.01 -4.25
N ASN A 141 19.25 8.43 -5.39
CA ASN A 141 18.61 8.77 -6.67
C ASN A 141 18.58 10.28 -6.95
N SER A 142 19.70 10.96 -6.70
CA SER A 142 19.88 12.41 -6.95
C SER A 142 18.96 13.33 -6.14
N THR A 143 18.37 12.86 -5.06
CA THR A 143 17.57 13.67 -4.14
C THR A 143 17.85 13.32 -2.68
N THR A 144 17.59 14.27 -1.78
CA THR A 144 17.56 14.07 -0.32
C THR A 144 16.12 14.08 0.21
N LYS A 145 15.13 14.27 -0.68
CA LYS A 145 13.71 14.39 -0.34
C LYS A 145 12.97 13.11 -0.74
N PHE A 146 12.17 12.58 0.18
CA PHE A 146 11.45 11.33 -0.04
C PHE A 146 10.05 11.39 0.61
N PHE A 147 9.10 10.68 0.03
CA PHE A 147 7.99 10.16 0.81
C PHE A 147 8.44 8.85 1.46
N CYS A 148 8.29 8.76 2.76
CA CYS A 148 8.77 7.61 3.52
C CYS A 148 7.59 6.80 4.08
N TYR A 149 7.59 5.51 3.81
CA TYR A 149 6.64 4.55 4.36
C TYR A 149 7.40 3.43 5.06
N ALA A 150 6.84 2.93 6.14
CA ALA A 150 7.30 1.70 6.74
C ALA A 150 6.27 0.60 6.44
N SER A 151 6.71 -0.52 5.91
CA SER A 151 5.88 -1.67 5.58
C SER A 151 6.21 -2.87 6.45
N ALA A 152 5.18 -3.59 6.90
CA ALA A 152 5.31 -4.87 7.56
C ALA A 152 4.85 -5.98 6.61
N TYR A 153 5.68 -7.00 6.43
CA TYR A 153 5.38 -8.13 5.56
C TYR A 153 5.77 -9.46 6.17
N LEU A 154 4.98 -10.49 5.87
CA LEU A 154 5.29 -11.85 6.25
C LEU A 154 6.26 -12.48 5.25
N ILE A 155 7.22 -13.25 5.76
CA ILE A 155 8.16 -14.02 4.96
C ILE A 155 7.72 -15.49 4.98
N ASN A 156 7.28 -16.01 3.84
CA ASN A 156 6.86 -17.39 3.70
C ASN A 156 7.42 -18.00 2.41
N LYS A 157 8.32 -19.00 2.53
CA LYS A 157 8.87 -19.77 1.39
C LYS A 157 9.23 -18.90 0.18
N ASN A 158 10.08 -17.90 0.36
CA ASN A 158 10.52 -16.94 -0.67
C ASN A 158 9.41 -15.99 -1.21
N LYS A 159 8.23 -15.99 -0.59
CA LYS A 159 7.16 -15.02 -0.88
C LYS A 159 7.07 -14.00 0.24
N ARG A 160 6.79 -12.77 -0.12
CA ARG A 160 6.49 -11.67 0.80
C ARG A 160 5.01 -11.35 0.69
N VAL A 161 4.36 -11.21 1.84
CA VAL A 161 2.95 -10.80 1.91
C VAL A 161 2.90 -9.56 2.78
N THR A 162 2.70 -8.41 2.18
CA THR A 162 2.50 -7.15 2.92
C THR A 162 1.21 -7.25 3.70
N VAL A 163 1.27 -6.94 4.99
CA VAL A 163 0.12 -7.05 5.90
C VAL A 163 -0.37 -5.72 6.40
N CYS A 164 0.52 -4.75 6.49
CA CYS A 164 0.17 -3.36 6.77
C CYS A 164 1.36 -2.44 6.43
N PHE A 165 1.06 -1.16 6.34
CA PHE A 165 2.08 -0.13 6.23
C PHE A 165 1.66 1.12 7.02
N THR A 166 2.59 2.02 7.22
CA THR A 166 2.33 3.34 7.81
C THR A 166 3.23 4.38 7.18
N TYR A 167 2.69 5.55 7.00
CA TYR A 167 3.46 6.72 6.60
C TYR A 167 4.39 7.16 7.73
N VAL A 168 5.61 7.51 7.41
CA VAL A 168 6.60 8.05 8.36
C VAL A 168 6.50 9.57 8.32
N ARG A 169 5.95 10.15 9.38
CA ARG A 169 5.81 11.59 9.51
C ARG A 169 7.15 12.23 9.86
N PRO A 170 7.40 13.48 9.50
CA PRO A 170 8.66 14.17 9.82
C PRO A 170 8.99 14.20 11.32
N GLN A 171 7.96 14.20 12.17
CA GLN A 171 8.10 14.22 13.63
C GLN A 171 8.18 12.83 14.28
N ASP A 172 7.96 11.75 13.50
CA ASP A 172 8.00 10.40 14.06
C ASP A 172 9.42 9.98 14.43
N THR A 173 9.58 9.36 15.59
CA THR A 173 10.74 8.51 15.85
C THR A 173 10.53 7.13 15.18
N LEU A 174 11.61 6.42 14.91
CA LEU A 174 11.50 5.05 14.37
C LEU A 174 10.78 4.11 15.35
N LEU A 175 10.83 4.39 16.64
CA LEU A 175 10.09 3.66 17.66
C LEU A 175 8.57 3.89 17.51
N ASP A 176 8.13 5.13 17.27
CA ASP A 176 6.72 5.43 17.05
C ASP A 176 6.17 4.69 15.84
N VAL A 177 6.94 4.68 14.74
CA VAL A 177 6.62 3.94 13.52
C VAL A 177 6.51 2.44 13.81
N LEU A 178 7.48 1.86 14.52
CA LEU A 178 7.48 0.45 14.88
C LEU A 178 6.28 0.08 15.75
N VAL A 179 5.99 0.86 16.78
CA VAL A 179 4.84 0.65 17.67
C VAL A 179 3.54 0.71 16.89
N ARG A 180 3.38 1.67 15.99
CA ARG A 180 2.20 1.83 15.13
C ARG A 180 1.99 0.62 14.22
N LEU A 181 3.04 0.12 13.57
CA LEU A 181 2.98 -1.09 12.75
C LEU A 181 2.65 -2.34 13.57
N LEU A 182 3.30 -2.52 14.72
CA LEU A 182 3.05 -3.69 15.56
C LEU A 182 1.63 -3.70 16.12
N LYS A 183 1.06 -2.55 16.50
CA LYS A 183 -0.35 -2.46 16.88
C LYS A 183 -1.27 -2.92 15.75
N ARG A 184 -1.00 -2.55 14.50
CA ARG A 184 -1.77 -3.02 13.33
C ARG A 184 -1.62 -4.52 13.11
N VAL A 185 -0.41 -5.05 13.19
CA VAL A 185 -0.17 -6.50 13.08
C VAL A 185 -0.94 -7.28 14.14
N GLN A 186 -1.06 -6.74 15.35
CA GLN A 186 -1.86 -7.35 16.42
C GLN A 186 -3.34 -7.45 16.07
N THR A 187 -3.92 -6.43 15.38
CA THR A 187 -5.32 -6.49 14.95
C THR A 187 -5.61 -7.62 13.96
N LEU A 188 -4.59 -8.07 13.22
CA LEU A 188 -4.67 -9.19 12.29
C LEU A 188 -4.56 -10.56 12.98
N LYS A 189 -4.37 -10.58 14.30
CA LYS A 189 -4.20 -11.79 15.13
C LYS A 189 -3.06 -12.70 14.64
N ILE A 190 -2.02 -12.11 14.05
CA ILE A 190 -0.84 -12.82 13.57
C ILE A 190 0.03 -13.23 14.76
N ARG A 191 0.35 -14.51 14.88
CA ARG A 191 1.29 -15.02 15.88
C ARG A 191 2.71 -14.89 15.33
N LEU A 192 3.54 -14.09 15.98
CA LEU A 192 4.92 -13.89 15.55
C LEU A 192 5.83 -15.03 16.06
N LYS A 193 6.68 -15.53 15.17
CA LYS A 193 7.81 -16.41 15.49
C LYS A 193 9.11 -15.61 15.59
N ARG A 194 9.32 -14.67 14.68
CA ARG A 194 10.49 -13.78 14.62
C ARG A 194 10.10 -12.45 14.02
N LEU A 195 10.73 -11.40 14.49
CA LEU A 195 10.68 -10.06 13.93
C LEU A 195 12.06 -9.74 13.34
N TYR A 196 12.08 -9.28 12.10
CA TYR A 196 13.26 -8.78 11.42
C TYR A 196 13.06 -7.28 11.19
N LEU A 197 14.01 -6.49 11.57
CA LEU A 197 14.02 -5.05 11.35
C LEU A 197 15.17 -4.69 10.42
N ASP A 198 14.91 -3.77 9.49
CA ASP A 198 15.98 -3.19 8.69
C ASP A 198 16.96 -2.42 9.58
N ARG A 199 18.21 -2.25 9.12
CA ARG A 199 19.28 -1.54 9.84
C ARG A 199 18.88 -0.13 10.22
N GLY A 200 18.02 0.53 9.45
CA GLY A 200 17.45 1.83 9.79
C GLY A 200 16.78 1.86 11.16
N PHE A 201 16.16 0.75 11.60
CA PHE A 201 15.56 0.62 12.93
C PHE A 201 16.56 0.24 14.02
N ALA A 202 17.80 -0.13 13.67
CA ALA A 202 18.81 -0.54 14.65
C ALA A 202 19.54 0.64 15.33
N GLN A 203 19.32 1.86 14.87
CA GLN A 203 19.77 3.09 15.54
C GLN A 203 18.85 3.44 16.73
N VAL A 204 18.61 2.49 17.60
CA VAL A 204 18.10 2.81 18.93
C VAL A 204 19.29 3.37 19.68
N GLU A 205 19.32 4.69 19.81
CA GLU A 205 20.21 5.33 20.77
C GLU A 205 20.02 4.63 22.11
N ASN A 206 21.13 4.20 22.70
CA ASN A 206 21.17 3.67 24.04
C ASN A 206 20.52 4.69 24.98
N CYS A 207 19.26 4.44 25.34
CA CYS A 207 18.67 5.06 26.50
C CYS A 207 19.36 4.41 27.71
N SER A 208 20.48 5.02 28.13
CA SER A 208 21.09 4.80 29.43
C SER A 208 20.22 5.40 30.53
#